data_f8e72b76c0e4b0e63c3596e25ae68a37
#
_entry.id   f8e72b76c0e4b0e63c3596e25ae68a37
#
_cell.length_a   1.000
_cell.length_b   1.000
_cell.length_c   1.000
_cell.angle_alpha   90.00
_cell.angle_beta   90.00
_cell.angle_gamma   90.00
#
_symmetry.space_group_name_H-M   'P 1'
#
loop_
_entity.id
_entity.type
_entity.pdbx_description
1 polymer ?
#
loop_
_entity_poly.entity_id
_entity_poly.type
_entity_poly.pdbx_seq_one_letter_code
_entity_poly.pdbx_strand_id
1 'polypeptide(L)'
;MNDQKSNYYTQLILKALLNKEMVTTGQLAEEIGLSEKTIRTKVEVINNMLLDNQLGEICKKPRIGIWLDADPQQRLKINSLINNSANMDVLQNDQIRTATALKLILKSTKNNTLTTKQLASQLYLSVPTTLKVINDCRSWLKLFNIELNVVRNKGLELAYNEVSYRLALKHFILKFDTETNVEESILFFMPGLDLDAIRRGIMETEKEWSFEFAEESFNEVLVYASLAIYQNQQKNGRKLKFSDE
;
A
#
# COMPACT_ATOMS: atom_id res chain seq x y z
N MET A 1 20.93 -3.35 -5.48
CA MET A 1 21.93 -2.45 -4.88
C MET A 1 21.94 -1.04 -5.49
N ASN A 2 21.34 -0.80 -6.67
CA ASN A 2 21.28 0.54 -7.32
C ASN A 2 20.07 1.39 -6.84
N ASP A 3 18.98 0.77 -6.41
CA ASP A 3 17.73 1.47 -6.10
C ASP A 3 17.74 2.19 -4.73
N GLN A 4 18.33 1.62 -3.70
CA GLN A 4 18.47 2.27 -2.39
C GLN A 4 19.29 3.56 -2.47
N LYS A 5 20.39 3.58 -3.26
CA LYS A 5 21.16 4.80 -3.50
C LYS A 5 20.38 5.84 -4.30
N SER A 6 19.51 5.42 -5.22
CA SER A 6 18.68 6.34 -6.01
C SER A 6 17.69 7.09 -5.13
N ASN A 7 17.06 6.41 -4.18
CA ASN A 7 16.08 6.98 -3.26
C ASN A 7 16.70 7.93 -2.23
N TYR A 8 17.82 7.55 -1.66
CA TYR A 8 18.58 8.41 -0.76
C TYR A 8 18.90 9.78 -1.39
N TYR A 9 19.36 9.82 -2.63
CA TYR A 9 19.65 11.06 -3.34
C TYR A 9 18.38 11.85 -3.68
N THR A 10 17.26 11.20 -3.96
CA THR A 10 15.96 11.87 -4.16
C THR A 10 15.53 12.61 -2.89
N GLN A 11 15.66 11.98 -1.73
CA GLN A 11 15.35 12.59 -0.44
C GLN A 11 16.26 13.79 -0.14
N LEU A 12 17.57 13.68 -0.41
CA LEU A 12 18.50 14.79 -0.20
C LEU A 12 18.15 15.98 -1.10
N ILE A 13 17.83 15.75 -2.38
CA ILE A 13 17.43 16.81 -3.30
C ILE A 13 16.13 17.49 -2.84
N LEU A 14 15.11 16.70 -2.48
CA LEU A 14 13.84 17.24 -1.98
C LEU A 14 14.01 18.01 -0.67
N LYS A 15 14.82 17.53 0.28
CA LYS A 15 15.15 18.25 1.51
C LYS A 15 15.83 19.59 1.23
N ALA A 16 16.78 19.61 0.31
CA ALA A 16 17.47 20.84 -0.08
C ALA A 16 16.49 21.85 -0.70
N LEU A 17 15.56 21.38 -1.57
CA LEU A 17 14.56 22.23 -2.22
C LEU A 17 13.44 22.72 -1.26
N LEU A 18 13.13 21.96 -0.21
CA LEU A 18 12.19 22.41 0.82
C LEU A 18 12.78 23.48 1.73
N ASN A 19 14.08 23.39 2.03
CA ASN A 19 14.77 24.25 2.99
C ASN A 19 15.37 25.52 2.37
N LYS A 20 15.52 25.56 1.05
CA LYS A 20 16.11 26.68 0.32
C LYS A 20 15.09 27.27 -0.64
N GLU A 21 15.01 28.59 -0.68
CA GLU A 21 14.13 29.27 -1.65
C GLU A 21 14.61 29.02 -3.10
N MET A 22 15.92 28.88 -3.29
CA MET A 22 16.53 28.64 -4.59
C MET A 22 17.92 28.00 -4.42
N VAL A 23 18.29 27.10 -5.33
CA VAL A 23 19.59 26.44 -5.33
C VAL A 23 20.04 26.15 -6.77
N THR A 24 21.33 26.24 -7.06
CA THR A 24 21.88 25.86 -8.36
C THR A 24 22.13 24.34 -8.44
N THR A 25 22.17 23.79 -9.66
CA THR A 25 22.55 22.37 -9.86
C THR A 25 23.97 22.09 -9.41
N GLY A 26 24.87 23.07 -9.52
CA GLY A 26 26.25 22.96 -9.02
C GLY A 26 26.29 22.86 -7.48
N GLN A 27 25.56 23.73 -6.78
CA GLN A 27 25.45 23.65 -5.32
C GLN A 27 24.86 22.33 -4.81
N LEU A 28 23.82 21.85 -5.49
CA LEU A 28 23.26 20.51 -5.15
C LEU A 28 24.26 19.39 -5.43
N ALA A 29 25.01 19.50 -6.53
CA ALA A 29 26.02 18.51 -6.90
C ALA A 29 27.13 18.42 -5.84
N GLU A 30 27.61 19.57 -5.37
CA GLU A 30 28.64 19.68 -4.33
C GLU A 30 28.10 19.16 -2.97
N GLU A 31 26.92 19.59 -2.55
CA GLU A 31 26.30 19.22 -1.26
C GLU A 31 26.00 17.72 -1.18
N ILE A 32 25.57 17.13 -2.29
CA ILE A 32 25.11 15.73 -2.34
C ILE A 32 26.21 14.76 -2.76
N GLY A 33 27.32 15.29 -3.31
CA GLY A 33 28.45 14.46 -3.79
C GLY A 33 28.15 13.74 -5.12
N LEU A 34 27.38 14.37 -6.01
CA LEU A 34 27.04 13.84 -7.34
C LEU A 34 27.49 14.78 -8.45
N SER A 35 27.57 14.27 -9.70
CA SER A 35 27.79 15.14 -10.85
C SER A 35 26.57 16.00 -11.16
N GLU A 36 26.78 17.24 -11.68
CA GLU A 36 25.67 18.10 -12.11
C GLU A 36 24.74 17.40 -13.15
N LYS A 37 25.32 16.60 -14.04
CA LYS A 37 24.55 15.81 -15.00
C LYS A 37 23.61 14.85 -14.30
N THR A 38 24.09 14.17 -13.26
CA THR A 38 23.28 13.26 -12.44
C THR A 38 22.18 14.01 -11.68
N ILE A 39 22.51 15.18 -11.12
CA ILE A 39 21.51 16.03 -10.45
C ILE A 39 20.41 16.45 -11.43
N ARG A 40 20.75 16.90 -12.63
CA ARG A 40 19.77 17.31 -13.64
C ARG A 40 18.80 16.18 -13.99
N THR A 41 19.32 14.97 -14.24
CA THR A 41 18.50 13.80 -14.53
C THR A 41 17.57 13.45 -13.34
N LYS A 42 18.10 13.48 -12.12
CA LYS A 42 17.30 13.20 -10.92
C LYS A 42 16.24 14.27 -10.67
N VAL A 43 16.56 15.53 -10.85
CA VAL A 43 15.60 16.64 -10.73
C VAL A 43 14.44 16.48 -11.73
N GLU A 44 14.70 16.00 -12.97
CA GLU A 44 13.64 15.71 -13.94
C GLU A 44 12.73 14.57 -13.48
N VAL A 45 13.30 13.49 -12.97
CA VAL A 45 12.53 12.37 -12.43
C VAL A 45 11.67 12.82 -11.23
N ILE A 46 12.26 13.60 -10.32
CA ILE A 46 11.57 14.14 -9.15
C ILE A 46 10.45 15.09 -9.58
N ASN A 47 10.71 15.97 -10.56
CA ASN A 47 9.69 16.89 -11.06
C ASN A 47 8.48 16.16 -11.66
N ASN A 48 8.70 15.12 -12.45
CA ASN A 48 7.62 14.30 -12.98
C ASN A 48 6.83 13.62 -11.86
N MET A 49 7.52 13.11 -10.83
CA MET A 49 6.88 12.53 -9.65
C MET A 49 6.00 13.55 -8.91
N LEU A 50 6.47 14.79 -8.72
CA LEU A 50 5.71 15.85 -8.05
C LEU A 50 4.48 16.25 -8.85
N LEU A 51 4.63 16.46 -10.16
CA LEU A 51 3.54 16.80 -11.07
C LEU A 51 2.46 15.70 -11.11
N ASP A 52 2.89 14.45 -11.26
CA ASP A 52 1.99 13.29 -11.31
C ASP A 52 1.15 13.13 -10.02
N ASN A 53 1.69 13.57 -8.88
CA ASN A 53 1.04 13.50 -7.58
C ASN A 53 0.40 14.83 -7.11
N GLN A 54 0.40 15.86 -7.96
CA GLN A 54 -0.14 17.20 -7.63
C GLN A 54 0.52 17.83 -6.39
N LEU A 55 1.83 17.60 -6.24
CA LEU A 55 2.63 18.09 -5.11
C LEU A 55 3.43 19.37 -5.45
N GLY A 56 3.07 20.06 -6.52
CA GLY A 56 3.81 21.20 -7.04
C GLY A 56 4.79 20.80 -8.15
N GLU A 57 5.71 21.69 -8.48
CA GLU A 57 6.69 21.46 -9.53
C GLU A 57 8.06 22.03 -9.18
N ILE A 58 9.11 21.51 -9.84
CA ILE A 58 10.45 22.09 -9.75
C ILE A 58 10.66 23.03 -10.92
N CYS A 59 10.65 24.33 -10.63
CA CYS A 59 10.94 25.38 -11.58
C CYS A 59 12.44 25.52 -11.84
N LYS A 60 12.81 25.81 -13.09
CA LYS A 60 14.20 26.03 -13.50
C LYS A 60 14.34 27.35 -14.25
N LYS A 61 15.34 28.16 -13.89
CA LYS A 61 15.66 29.36 -14.64
C LYS A 61 17.18 29.40 -14.92
N PRO A 62 17.62 29.51 -16.20
CA PRO A 62 19.03 29.54 -16.56
C PRO A 62 19.75 30.61 -15.79
N ARG A 63 20.98 30.34 -15.31
CA ARG A 63 21.86 31.20 -14.53
C ARG A 63 21.32 31.65 -13.17
N ILE A 64 20.11 31.30 -12.81
CA ILE A 64 19.48 31.65 -11.53
C ILE A 64 19.47 30.43 -10.63
N GLY A 65 18.89 29.33 -11.06
CA GLY A 65 18.80 28.09 -10.27
C GLY A 65 17.51 27.32 -10.47
N ILE A 66 17.26 26.44 -9.52
CA ILE A 66 16.07 25.63 -9.42
C ILE A 66 15.42 25.85 -8.05
N TRP A 67 14.10 25.80 -7.99
CA TRP A 67 13.33 25.91 -6.76
C TRP A 67 12.05 25.06 -6.84
N LEU A 68 11.51 24.76 -5.67
CA LEU A 68 10.24 24.05 -5.56
C LEU A 68 9.08 25.07 -5.49
N ASP A 69 8.25 25.06 -6.51
CA ASP A 69 6.97 25.79 -6.52
C ASP A 69 5.88 24.84 -6.00
N ALA A 70 5.55 25.02 -4.73
CA ALA A 70 4.57 24.23 -4.00
C ALA A 70 3.94 25.05 -2.89
N ASP A 71 2.63 24.90 -2.72
CA ASP A 71 1.88 25.54 -1.64
C ASP A 71 2.22 24.94 -0.26
N PRO A 72 1.82 25.59 0.87
CA PRO A 72 2.14 25.10 2.21
C PRO A 72 1.63 23.67 2.49
N GLN A 73 0.48 23.27 1.95
CA GLN A 73 -0.06 21.92 2.13
C GLN A 73 0.73 20.89 1.34
N GLN A 74 1.13 21.23 0.12
CA GLN A 74 1.99 20.41 -0.72
C GLN A 74 3.37 20.23 -0.07
N ARG A 75 3.96 21.29 0.46
CA ARG A 75 5.25 21.24 1.20
C ARG A 75 5.16 20.34 2.44
N LEU A 76 4.08 20.40 3.21
CA LEU A 76 3.85 19.50 4.35
C LEU A 76 3.75 18.04 3.90
N LYS A 77 3.05 17.75 2.81
CA LYS A 77 2.96 16.40 2.23
C LYS A 77 4.33 15.89 1.77
N ILE A 78 5.09 16.71 1.05
CA ILE A 78 6.46 16.36 0.62
C ILE A 78 7.35 16.08 1.84
N ASN A 79 7.29 16.92 2.88
CA ASN A 79 8.07 16.73 4.10
C ASN A 79 7.68 15.44 4.84
N SER A 80 6.39 15.10 4.89
CA SER A 80 5.94 13.84 5.47
C SER A 80 6.44 12.62 4.67
N LEU A 81 6.51 12.72 3.34
CA LEU A 81 7.09 11.70 2.47
C LEU A 81 8.58 11.48 2.73
N ILE A 82 9.33 12.57 2.92
CA ILE A 82 10.77 12.51 3.20
C ILE A 82 11.06 11.93 4.59
N ASN A 83 10.25 12.29 5.59
CA ASN A 83 10.47 11.88 6.99
C ASN A 83 9.97 10.44 7.26
N ASN A 84 9.04 9.93 6.45
CA ASN A 84 8.65 8.53 6.43
C ASN A 84 9.56 7.71 5.51
N SER A 85 10.89 7.83 5.70
CA SER A 85 11.89 7.17 4.85
C SER A 85 11.73 5.65 4.75
N ALA A 86 11.21 4.98 5.77
CA ALA A 86 10.84 3.58 5.71
C ALA A 86 9.77 3.30 4.64
N ASN A 87 8.79 4.20 4.46
CA ASN A 87 7.72 4.01 3.48
C ASN A 87 8.13 4.27 2.03
N MET A 88 9.16 5.08 1.77
CA MET A 88 9.62 5.33 0.40
C MET A 88 10.51 4.21 -0.14
N ASP A 89 11.35 3.59 0.69
CA ASP A 89 12.14 2.41 0.31
C ASP A 89 11.24 1.20 0.09
N VAL A 90 10.21 1.06 0.91
CA VAL A 90 9.16 0.06 0.84
C VAL A 90 8.37 0.17 -0.47
N LEU A 91 7.95 1.37 -0.85
CA LEU A 91 7.13 1.57 -2.06
C LEU A 91 7.91 1.47 -3.39
N GLN A 92 9.25 1.35 -3.36
CA GLN A 92 10.06 1.12 -4.56
C GLN A 92 10.26 -0.36 -4.92
N ASN A 93 10.04 -1.28 -3.99
CA ASN A 93 10.01 -2.70 -4.28
C ASN A 93 8.67 -3.05 -4.95
N ASP A 94 8.71 -3.57 -6.18
CA ASP A 94 7.50 -3.91 -6.95
C ASP A 94 6.59 -4.90 -6.21
N GLN A 95 7.16 -5.79 -5.40
CA GLN A 95 6.39 -6.72 -4.56
C GLN A 95 5.63 -5.99 -3.46
N ILE A 96 6.26 -5.04 -2.78
CA ILE A 96 5.64 -4.27 -1.69
C ILE A 96 4.55 -3.35 -2.25
N ARG A 97 4.79 -2.71 -3.41
CA ARG A 97 3.75 -1.92 -4.11
C ARG A 97 2.54 -2.78 -4.45
N THR A 98 2.78 -3.96 -4.98
CA THR A 98 1.72 -4.90 -5.34
C THR A 98 0.97 -5.39 -4.09
N ALA A 99 1.67 -5.69 -2.99
CA ALA A 99 1.07 -6.06 -1.71
C ALA A 99 0.21 -4.92 -1.14
N THR A 100 0.72 -3.69 -1.11
CA THR A 100 -0.03 -2.52 -0.65
C THR A 100 -1.25 -2.26 -1.52
N ALA A 101 -1.13 -2.35 -2.85
CA ALA A 101 -2.25 -2.22 -3.77
C ALA A 101 -3.30 -3.32 -3.56
N LEU A 102 -2.89 -4.58 -3.43
CA LEU A 102 -3.79 -5.71 -3.14
C LEU A 102 -4.52 -5.53 -1.82
N LYS A 103 -3.83 -5.07 -0.77
CA LYS A 103 -4.41 -4.77 0.54
C LYS A 103 -5.58 -3.79 0.42
N LEU A 104 -5.39 -2.70 -0.33
CA LEU A 104 -6.41 -1.69 -0.58
C LEU A 104 -7.54 -2.20 -1.48
N ILE A 105 -7.21 -2.95 -2.53
CA ILE A 105 -8.19 -3.53 -3.47
C ILE A 105 -9.05 -4.58 -2.78
N LEU A 106 -8.45 -5.50 -2.01
CA LEU A 106 -9.20 -6.51 -1.25
C LEU A 106 -10.08 -5.89 -0.15
N LYS A 107 -9.68 -4.76 0.42
CA LYS A 107 -10.49 -4.01 1.38
C LYS A 107 -11.66 -3.28 0.74
N SER A 108 -11.59 -2.96 -0.55
CA SER A 108 -12.63 -2.21 -1.25
C SER A 108 -13.91 -3.04 -1.36
N THR A 109 -15.05 -2.39 -1.23
CA THR A 109 -16.38 -3.01 -1.31
C THR A 109 -17.20 -2.34 -2.40
N LYS A 110 -18.35 -2.93 -2.78
CA LYS A 110 -19.27 -2.32 -3.75
C LYS A 110 -19.75 -0.91 -3.34
N ASN A 111 -19.78 -0.62 -2.05
CA ASN A 111 -20.22 0.67 -1.52
C ASN A 111 -19.06 1.66 -1.29
N ASN A 112 -17.83 1.17 -1.30
CA ASN A 112 -16.61 1.96 -1.15
C ASN A 112 -15.61 1.53 -2.22
N THR A 113 -15.89 1.94 -3.46
CA THR A 113 -15.07 1.61 -4.62
C THR A 113 -13.80 2.46 -4.66
N LEU A 114 -12.68 1.81 -4.94
CA LEU A 114 -11.38 2.44 -5.08
C LEU A 114 -11.13 2.79 -6.55
N THR A 115 -10.96 4.06 -6.87
CA THR A 115 -10.62 4.47 -8.24
C THR A 115 -9.11 4.34 -8.51
N THR A 116 -8.72 4.21 -9.78
CA THR A 116 -7.30 4.20 -10.16
C THR A 116 -6.56 5.46 -9.68
N LYS A 117 -7.21 6.63 -9.70
CA LYS A 117 -6.61 7.88 -9.20
C LYS A 117 -6.42 7.86 -7.67
N GLN A 118 -7.39 7.35 -6.92
CA GLN A 118 -7.26 7.19 -5.47
C GLN A 118 -6.16 6.19 -5.11
N LEU A 119 -6.09 5.05 -5.82
CA LEU A 119 -5.02 4.08 -5.63
C LEU A 119 -3.66 4.70 -5.95
N ALA A 120 -3.54 5.44 -7.06
CA ALA A 120 -2.32 6.16 -7.43
C ALA A 120 -1.88 7.13 -6.33
N SER A 121 -2.83 7.91 -5.79
CA SER A 121 -2.56 8.83 -4.67
C SER A 121 -2.11 8.12 -3.41
N GLN A 122 -2.73 6.99 -3.05
CA GLN A 122 -2.38 6.22 -1.85
C GLN A 122 -1.03 5.50 -1.98
N LEU A 123 -0.66 5.11 -3.19
CA LEU A 123 0.63 4.49 -3.49
C LEU A 123 1.73 5.50 -3.81
N TYR A 124 1.41 6.80 -3.87
CA TYR A 124 2.32 7.85 -4.32
C TYR A 124 2.94 7.58 -5.69
N LEU A 125 2.12 7.05 -6.62
CA LEU A 125 2.54 6.68 -7.96
C LEU A 125 1.81 7.50 -9.02
N SER A 126 2.43 7.61 -10.21
CA SER A 126 1.72 8.12 -11.39
C SER A 126 0.62 7.14 -11.82
N VAL A 127 -0.43 7.65 -12.48
CA VAL A 127 -1.51 6.80 -13.01
C VAL A 127 -0.99 5.71 -13.96
N PRO A 128 -0.07 5.99 -14.91
CA PRO A 128 0.52 4.95 -15.76
C PRO A 128 1.24 3.86 -14.97
N THR A 129 2.00 4.23 -13.94
CA THR A 129 2.70 3.26 -13.06
C THR A 129 1.68 2.44 -12.26
N THR A 130 0.63 3.08 -11.76
CA THR A 130 -0.45 2.39 -11.02
C THR A 130 -1.17 1.36 -11.89
N LEU A 131 -1.36 1.63 -13.18
CA LEU A 131 -1.94 0.65 -14.11
C LEU A 131 -1.07 -0.61 -14.26
N LYS A 132 0.26 -0.49 -14.20
CA LYS A 132 1.16 -1.65 -14.16
C LYS A 132 0.94 -2.45 -12.87
N VAL A 133 0.93 -1.77 -11.71
CA VAL A 133 0.67 -2.42 -10.42
C VAL A 133 -0.72 -3.10 -10.40
N ILE A 134 -1.75 -2.49 -10.99
CA ILE A 134 -3.07 -3.12 -11.14
C ILE A 134 -2.99 -4.41 -11.98
N ASN A 135 -2.15 -4.47 -13.01
CA ASN A 135 -1.96 -5.67 -13.80
C ASN A 135 -1.26 -6.77 -13.00
N ASP A 136 -0.29 -6.43 -12.15
CA ASP A 136 0.35 -7.38 -11.24
C ASP A 136 -0.66 -7.90 -10.21
N CYS A 137 -1.50 -7.03 -9.65
CA CYS A 137 -2.61 -7.41 -8.79
C CYS A 137 -3.59 -8.37 -9.49
N ARG A 138 -3.93 -8.12 -10.77
CA ARG A 138 -4.76 -9.04 -11.57
C ARG A 138 -4.15 -10.42 -11.69
N SER A 139 -2.85 -10.48 -11.97
CA SER A 139 -2.13 -11.75 -12.12
C SER A 139 -2.18 -12.56 -10.84
N TRP A 140 -2.00 -11.91 -9.68
CA TRP A 140 -2.10 -12.54 -8.38
C TRP A 140 -3.55 -12.99 -8.07
N LEU A 141 -4.55 -12.13 -8.26
CA LEU A 141 -5.97 -12.44 -8.00
C LEU A 141 -6.49 -13.61 -8.86
N LYS A 142 -5.97 -13.73 -10.08
CA LYS A 142 -6.30 -14.82 -11.00
C LYS A 142 -5.96 -16.21 -10.44
N LEU A 143 -4.95 -16.32 -9.57
CA LEU A 143 -4.59 -17.57 -8.88
C LEU A 143 -5.74 -18.11 -8.01
N PHE A 144 -6.64 -17.23 -7.60
CA PHE A 144 -7.79 -17.53 -6.75
C PHE A 144 -9.13 -17.45 -7.51
N ASN A 145 -9.11 -17.39 -8.85
CA ASN A 145 -10.30 -17.21 -9.68
C ASN A 145 -11.07 -15.93 -9.34
N ILE A 146 -10.36 -14.84 -9.04
CA ILE A 146 -10.91 -13.50 -8.81
C ILE A 146 -10.57 -12.62 -10.00
N GLU A 147 -11.56 -11.95 -10.56
CA GLU A 147 -11.38 -10.98 -11.63
C GLU A 147 -11.34 -9.55 -11.06
N LEU A 148 -10.35 -8.77 -11.48
CA LEU A 148 -10.23 -7.34 -11.17
C LEU A 148 -10.56 -6.52 -12.42
N ASN A 149 -11.66 -5.79 -12.38
CA ASN A 149 -12.17 -4.97 -13.47
C ASN A 149 -12.00 -3.48 -13.16
N VAL A 150 -11.63 -2.70 -14.18
CA VAL A 150 -11.64 -1.23 -14.11
C VAL A 150 -12.90 -0.75 -14.80
N VAL A 151 -13.88 -0.32 -14.01
CA VAL A 151 -15.18 0.09 -14.54
C VAL A 151 -15.26 1.61 -14.60
N ARG A 152 -15.63 2.13 -15.78
CA ARG A 152 -15.75 3.58 -15.96
C ARG A 152 -16.74 4.19 -14.98
N ASN A 153 -16.34 5.26 -14.32
CA ASN A 153 -17.09 5.99 -13.28
C ASN A 153 -17.41 5.22 -11.98
N LYS A 154 -16.96 3.94 -11.87
CA LYS A 154 -17.14 3.13 -10.65
C LYS A 154 -15.82 2.78 -9.96
N GLY A 155 -14.72 2.71 -10.73
CA GLY A 155 -13.40 2.38 -10.20
C GLY A 155 -13.04 0.89 -10.36
N LEU A 156 -12.31 0.36 -9.38
CA LEU A 156 -11.85 -1.02 -9.35
C LEU A 156 -12.93 -1.90 -8.73
N GLU A 157 -13.38 -2.92 -9.46
CA GLU A 157 -14.38 -3.87 -8.99
C GLU A 157 -13.82 -5.30 -9.03
N LEU A 158 -14.06 -6.05 -7.95
CA LEU A 158 -13.72 -7.47 -7.88
C LEU A 158 -14.96 -8.32 -8.19
N ALA A 159 -14.81 -9.26 -9.14
CA ALA A 159 -15.80 -10.30 -9.39
C ALA A 159 -15.26 -11.64 -8.86
N TYR A 160 -15.93 -12.21 -7.87
CA TYR A 160 -15.50 -13.40 -7.14
C TYR A 160 -16.68 -14.16 -6.53
N ASN A 161 -16.46 -15.43 -6.23
CA ASN A 161 -17.29 -16.17 -5.26
C ASN A 161 -16.65 -16.06 -3.86
N GLU A 162 -17.46 -16.30 -2.84
CA GLU A 162 -17.07 -16.16 -1.44
C GLU A 162 -15.86 -17.03 -1.05
N VAL A 163 -15.82 -18.28 -1.54
CA VAL A 163 -14.72 -19.21 -1.25
C VAL A 163 -13.40 -18.70 -1.81
N SER A 164 -13.40 -18.27 -3.07
CA SER A 164 -12.25 -17.67 -3.74
C SER A 164 -11.70 -16.46 -2.98
N TYR A 165 -12.60 -15.58 -2.54
CA TYR A 165 -12.21 -14.39 -1.79
C TYR A 165 -11.57 -14.75 -0.44
N ARG A 166 -12.13 -15.70 0.31
CA ARG A 166 -11.55 -16.16 1.58
C ARG A 166 -10.17 -16.77 1.40
N LEU A 167 -10.00 -17.60 0.37
CA LEU A 167 -8.71 -18.22 0.06
C LEU A 167 -7.66 -17.15 -0.29
N ALA A 168 -8.03 -16.18 -1.12
CA ALA A 168 -7.15 -15.07 -1.47
C ALA A 168 -6.78 -14.24 -0.23
N LEU A 169 -7.76 -13.91 0.63
CA LEU A 169 -7.53 -13.12 1.82
C LEU A 169 -6.66 -13.86 2.84
N LYS A 170 -6.92 -15.16 3.08
CA LYS A 170 -6.06 -16.02 3.90
C LYS A 170 -4.61 -16.02 3.37
N HIS A 171 -4.43 -16.28 2.08
CA HIS A 171 -3.10 -16.32 1.47
C HIS A 171 -2.41 -14.96 1.54
N PHE A 172 -3.15 -13.88 1.35
CA PHE A 172 -2.62 -12.52 1.47
C PHE A 172 -2.08 -12.27 2.87
N ILE A 173 -2.89 -12.50 3.91
CA ILE A 173 -2.52 -12.25 5.31
C ILE A 173 -1.32 -13.10 5.74
N LEU A 174 -1.29 -14.38 5.36
CA LEU A 174 -0.28 -15.32 5.87
C LEU A 174 1.03 -15.33 5.09
N LYS A 175 1.01 -14.99 3.81
CA LYS A 175 2.17 -15.23 2.92
C LYS A 175 2.57 -14.02 2.06
N PHE A 176 1.70 -13.05 1.88
CA PHE A 176 1.96 -11.96 0.94
C PHE A 176 2.16 -10.60 1.61
N ASP A 177 1.46 -10.31 2.70
CA ASP A 177 1.63 -9.08 3.49
C ASP A 177 2.82 -9.24 4.47
N THR A 178 4.03 -9.03 3.98
CA THR A 178 5.26 -9.17 4.76
C THR A 178 5.58 -7.95 5.62
N GLU A 179 4.89 -6.83 5.40
CA GLU A 179 5.13 -5.56 6.09
C GLU A 179 4.30 -5.40 7.36
N THR A 180 3.26 -6.23 7.51
CA THR A 180 2.33 -6.15 8.63
C THR A 180 2.30 -7.51 9.33
N ASN A 181 2.22 -7.52 10.67
CA ASN A 181 2.02 -8.79 11.36
C ASN A 181 0.60 -9.36 11.10
N VAL A 182 0.44 -10.65 11.35
CA VAL A 182 -0.82 -11.37 11.04
C VAL A 182 -2.02 -10.76 11.76
N GLU A 183 -1.87 -10.36 13.01
CA GLU A 183 -2.97 -9.79 13.82
C GLU A 183 -3.40 -8.42 13.30
N GLU A 184 -2.45 -7.55 12.99
CA GLU A 184 -2.73 -6.24 12.39
C GLU A 184 -3.41 -6.38 11.02
N SER A 185 -2.96 -7.34 10.21
CA SER A 185 -3.60 -7.65 8.93
C SER A 185 -5.04 -8.16 9.13
N ILE A 186 -5.29 -9.04 10.09
CA ILE A 186 -6.65 -9.49 10.43
C ILE A 186 -7.53 -8.30 10.80
N LEU A 187 -7.09 -7.46 11.72
CA LEU A 187 -7.87 -6.30 12.19
C LEU A 187 -8.08 -5.25 11.10
N PHE A 188 -7.12 -5.11 10.18
CA PHE A 188 -7.30 -4.26 9.02
C PHE A 188 -8.47 -4.71 8.14
N PHE A 189 -8.58 -6.00 7.83
CA PHE A 189 -9.66 -6.53 6.99
C PHE A 189 -10.96 -6.74 7.75
N MET A 190 -10.91 -7.03 9.03
CA MET A 190 -12.02 -7.41 9.90
C MET A 190 -12.11 -6.46 11.12
N PRO A 191 -12.42 -5.17 10.89
CA PRO A 191 -12.50 -4.20 11.98
C PRO A 191 -13.61 -4.54 12.96
N GLY A 192 -13.31 -4.39 14.26
CA GLY A 192 -14.25 -4.66 15.34
C GLY A 192 -14.33 -6.14 15.74
N LEU A 193 -13.48 -7.01 15.19
CA LEU A 193 -13.37 -8.38 15.62
C LEU A 193 -12.66 -8.46 16.98
N ASP A 194 -13.21 -9.21 17.94
CA ASP A 194 -12.52 -9.52 19.20
C ASP A 194 -11.49 -10.63 18.97
N LEU A 195 -10.31 -10.21 18.51
CA LEU A 195 -9.20 -11.12 18.18
C LEU A 195 -8.65 -11.81 19.43
N ASP A 196 -8.65 -11.11 20.58
CA ASP A 196 -8.19 -11.66 21.84
C ASP A 196 -9.08 -12.81 22.33
N ALA A 197 -10.39 -12.69 22.13
CA ALA A 197 -11.32 -13.79 22.45
C ALA A 197 -11.08 -15.02 21.57
N ILE A 198 -10.82 -14.81 20.27
CA ILE A 198 -10.52 -15.93 19.35
C ILE A 198 -9.20 -16.60 19.75
N ARG A 199 -8.16 -15.81 20.04
CA ARG A 199 -6.87 -16.31 20.49
C ARG A 199 -7.00 -17.15 21.76
N ARG A 200 -7.71 -16.62 22.78
CA ARG A 200 -7.97 -17.37 24.02
C ARG A 200 -8.67 -18.69 23.75
N GLY A 201 -9.68 -18.71 22.89
CA GLY A 201 -10.38 -19.95 22.54
C GLY A 201 -9.48 -20.99 21.90
N ILE A 202 -8.56 -20.57 21.02
CA ILE A 202 -7.56 -21.49 20.42
C ILE A 202 -6.64 -22.04 21.51
N MET A 203 -6.08 -21.18 22.38
CA MET A 203 -5.16 -21.58 23.44
C MET A 203 -5.85 -22.48 24.49
N GLU A 204 -7.12 -22.26 24.81
CA GLU A 204 -7.92 -23.13 25.68
C GLU A 204 -8.09 -24.52 25.07
N THR A 205 -8.31 -24.58 23.74
CA THR A 205 -8.41 -25.86 23.01
C THR A 205 -7.08 -26.62 23.02
N GLU A 206 -5.95 -25.94 22.78
CA GLU A 206 -4.60 -26.54 22.91
C GLU A 206 -4.40 -27.16 24.28
N LYS A 207 -4.79 -26.44 25.32
CA LYS A 207 -4.66 -26.87 26.71
C LYS A 207 -5.58 -28.07 27.04
N GLU A 208 -6.84 -28.03 26.58
CA GLU A 208 -7.81 -29.09 26.81
C GLU A 208 -7.35 -30.41 26.15
N TRP A 209 -6.82 -30.33 24.95
CA TRP A 209 -6.39 -31.50 24.19
C TRP A 209 -4.91 -31.84 24.35
N SER A 210 -4.19 -31.13 25.22
CA SER A 210 -2.77 -31.35 25.55
C SER A 210 -1.85 -31.40 24.33
N PHE A 211 -2.03 -30.43 23.39
CA PHE A 211 -1.13 -30.23 22.26
C PHE A 211 -0.85 -28.72 22.09
N GLU A 212 0.20 -28.40 21.34
CA GLU A 212 0.54 -27.03 20.94
C GLU A 212 0.68 -26.94 19.41
N PHE A 213 0.08 -25.93 18.81
CA PHE A 213 0.32 -25.62 17.42
C PHE A 213 1.73 -25.05 17.24
N ALA A 214 2.41 -25.43 16.16
CA ALA A 214 3.52 -24.62 15.66
C ALA A 214 3.01 -23.23 15.27
N GLU A 215 3.83 -22.20 15.41
CA GLU A 215 3.45 -20.79 15.17
C GLU A 215 2.73 -20.56 13.83
N GLU A 216 3.23 -21.18 12.74
CA GLU A 216 2.58 -21.08 11.44
C GLU A 216 1.17 -21.68 11.44
N SER A 217 0.98 -22.83 12.09
CA SER A 217 -0.32 -23.50 12.21
C SER A 217 -1.28 -22.73 13.09
N PHE A 218 -0.78 -22.14 14.19
CA PHE A 218 -1.56 -21.25 15.06
C PHE A 218 -2.10 -20.06 14.25
N ASN A 219 -1.23 -19.38 13.50
CA ASN A 219 -1.61 -18.26 12.66
C ASN A 219 -2.62 -18.65 11.57
N GLU A 220 -2.48 -19.85 10.99
CA GLU A 220 -3.47 -20.35 10.04
C GLU A 220 -4.86 -20.56 10.66
N VAL A 221 -4.91 -21.17 11.84
CA VAL A 221 -6.16 -21.37 12.59
C VAL A 221 -6.75 -20.04 13.00
N LEU A 222 -5.93 -19.10 13.48
CA LEU A 222 -6.34 -17.75 13.87
C LEU A 222 -7.00 -17.00 12.70
N VAL A 223 -6.38 -16.98 11.52
CA VAL A 223 -6.94 -16.34 10.31
C VAL A 223 -8.26 -17.04 9.90
N TYR A 224 -8.30 -18.35 9.94
CA TYR A 224 -9.49 -19.12 9.55
C TYR A 224 -10.68 -18.86 10.48
N ALA A 225 -10.46 -18.92 11.78
CA ALA A 225 -11.47 -18.63 12.79
C ALA A 225 -11.97 -17.19 12.69
N SER A 226 -11.05 -16.25 12.51
CA SER A 226 -11.35 -14.82 12.32
C SER A 226 -12.27 -14.59 11.12
N LEU A 227 -11.95 -15.18 9.96
CA LEU A 227 -12.76 -15.09 8.75
C LEU A 227 -14.17 -15.70 8.97
N ALA A 228 -14.26 -16.85 9.61
CA ALA A 228 -15.52 -17.53 9.87
C ALA A 228 -16.43 -16.71 10.81
N ILE A 229 -15.87 -16.21 11.90
CA ILE A 229 -16.62 -15.44 12.91
C ILE A 229 -17.05 -14.10 12.33
N TYR A 230 -16.15 -13.35 11.69
CA TYR A 230 -16.45 -12.05 11.10
C TYR A 230 -17.59 -12.12 10.09
N GLN A 231 -17.61 -13.14 9.26
CA GLN A 231 -18.68 -13.33 8.28
C GLN A 231 -20.02 -13.71 8.91
N ASN A 232 -20.00 -14.53 9.94
CA ASN A 232 -21.22 -14.83 10.69
C ASN A 232 -21.80 -13.57 11.33
N GLN A 233 -20.96 -12.68 11.87
CA GLN A 233 -21.39 -11.39 12.39
C GLN A 233 -22.02 -10.52 11.30
N GLN A 234 -21.44 -10.48 10.10
CA GLN A 234 -21.98 -9.72 8.96
C GLN A 234 -23.30 -10.32 8.41
N LYS A 235 -23.47 -11.64 8.47
CA LYS A 235 -24.68 -12.34 8.04
C LYS A 235 -25.82 -12.24 9.07
N ASN A 236 -25.51 -12.25 10.37
CA ASN A 236 -26.49 -12.14 11.46
C ASN A 236 -27.10 -10.74 11.57
N GLY A 237 -26.55 -9.72 10.91
CA GLY A 237 -27.28 -8.49 10.60
C GLY A 237 -28.41 -8.68 9.56
N ARG A 238 -28.43 -9.78 8.83
CA ARG A 238 -29.54 -10.26 8.00
C ARG A 238 -30.06 -11.55 8.62
N LYS A 239 -31.17 -11.47 9.39
CA LYS A 239 -31.87 -12.64 9.93
C LYS A 239 -32.02 -13.69 8.83
N LEU A 240 -31.27 -14.79 8.92
CA LEU A 240 -31.56 -16.00 8.18
C LEU A 240 -32.90 -16.51 8.71
N LYS A 241 -33.96 -16.36 7.92
CA LYS A 241 -35.17 -17.18 8.11
C LYS A 241 -34.76 -18.59 7.68
N PHE A 242 -34.53 -19.48 8.63
CA PHE A 242 -34.61 -20.88 8.36
C PHE A 242 -36.12 -21.17 8.12
N SER A 243 -36.47 -21.57 6.90
CA SER A 243 -37.73 -22.23 6.66
C SER A 243 -37.58 -23.62 7.26
N ASP A 244 -38.29 -23.88 8.35
CA ASP A 244 -38.57 -25.22 8.81
C ASP A 244 -39.35 -25.92 7.71
N GLU A 245 -38.73 -26.89 7.02
CA GLU A 245 -39.39 -28.03 6.34
C GLU A 245 -38.72 -29.34 6.79
#